data_0e947a24550477292bb691758dea519d
#
_entry.id   0e947a24550477292bb691758dea519d
#
_cell.length_a   1.000
_cell.length_b   1.000
_cell.length_c   1.000
_cell.angle_alpha   90.00
_cell.angle_beta   90.00
_cell.angle_gamma   90.00
#
_symmetry.space_group_name_H-M   'P 1'
#
loop_
_entity.id
_entity.type
_entity.pdbx_description
1 polymer ?
#
loop_
_entity_poly.entity_id
_entity_poly.type
_entity_poly.pdbx_seq_one_letter_code
_entity_poly.pdbx_strand_id
1 'polypeptide(L)'
;MSRENVIVVGAGAAGMMAAISAARGGAQVVLVEPNEKVGRKLYITGKGRCNVTNHCSTEEMMASIPRNGKFLYSALSRFDAQATMDFFEDLGVKLKVERGNRVFPVSDKAADIIDALFFELRRLGVELRRDRVTGLKLQDGQVVGVTTQHSPQGLEAGCVILATGGASYPRTGSTGDGYRLAQQAGHEIVPVRGSLVPLESSDPCCKQMQGLSLRNVEVRAKNKKGKVVYQEMGEMLFTHFGLSGPLVLSASAHMNFQRDHYTLHIDLKPALDEGKLDARLVRDFTDRANQNMGNALGGLLPQSMIPVVASRAGIPLDTKAHDLRREQRRSLLETLKDFSVEVSGPRPVEEAIVTAGGVKVGEVDPKTMQSKKVQGLFFAGELLDVDAYTGGFNLQIAWATGWVAGQAVTEYLEKKDGAAQ
;
A
#
# COMPACT_ATOMS: atom_id res chain seq x y z
N MET A 1 -3.31 -16.46 -40.45
CA MET A 1 -4.14 -16.72 -39.26
C MET A 1 -4.24 -15.43 -38.47
N SER A 2 -5.45 -14.99 -38.10
CA SER A 2 -5.61 -13.82 -37.23
C SER A 2 -4.97 -14.16 -35.87
N ARG A 3 -4.01 -13.34 -35.41
CA ARG A 3 -3.44 -13.50 -34.05
C ARG A 3 -4.59 -13.44 -33.03
N GLU A 4 -4.60 -14.40 -32.11
CA GLU A 4 -5.59 -14.40 -31.04
C GLU A 4 -5.41 -13.14 -30.17
N ASN A 5 -6.53 -12.49 -29.83
CA ASN A 5 -6.52 -11.28 -29.01
C ASN A 5 -6.15 -11.58 -27.56
N VAL A 6 -5.46 -10.64 -26.94
CA VAL A 6 -5.26 -10.58 -25.49
C VAL A 6 -6.24 -9.58 -24.89
N ILE A 7 -7.05 -10.00 -23.92
CA ILE A 7 -7.92 -9.08 -23.17
C ILE A 7 -7.27 -8.77 -21.83
N VAL A 8 -7.05 -7.49 -21.56
CA VAL A 8 -6.61 -6.99 -20.23
C VAL A 8 -7.79 -6.34 -19.55
N VAL A 9 -8.12 -6.78 -18.34
CA VAL A 9 -9.27 -6.30 -17.56
C VAL A 9 -8.81 -5.35 -16.47
N GLY A 10 -9.16 -4.06 -16.62
CA GLY A 10 -8.80 -2.96 -15.73
C GLY A 10 -7.62 -2.12 -16.25
N ALA A 11 -7.86 -0.81 -16.42
CA ALA A 11 -6.86 0.17 -16.87
C ALA A 11 -6.25 0.95 -15.69
N GLY A 12 -5.90 0.25 -14.61
CA GLY A 12 -5.05 0.73 -13.52
C GLY A 12 -3.56 0.59 -13.85
N ALA A 13 -2.69 0.80 -12.86
CA ALA A 13 -1.24 0.69 -13.01
C ALA A 13 -0.82 -0.66 -13.63
N ALA A 14 -1.20 -1.78 -13.02
CA ALA A 14 -0.84 -3.11 -13.48
C ALA A 14 -1.41 -3.43 -14.88
N GLY A 15 -2.67 -3.05 -15.14
CA GLY A 15 -3.32 -3.36 -16.42
C GLY A 15 -2.76 -2.57 -17.59
N MET A 16 -2.47 -1.28 -17.42
CA MET A 16 -1.81 -0.48 -18.45
C MET A 16 -0.41 -1.01 -18.75
N MET A 17 0.36 -1.36 -17.72
CA MET A 17 1.69 -1.96 -17.90
C MET A 17 1.62 -3.32 -18.60
N ALA A 18 0.66 -4.19 -18.23
CA ALA A 18 0.45 -5.48 -18.86
C ALA A 18 0.07 -5.33 -20.34
N ALA A 19 -0.83 -4.40 -20.65
CA ALA A 19 -1.24 -4.12 -22.03
C ALA A 19 -0.08 -3.59 -22.89
N ILE A 20 0.74 -2.68 -22.36
CA ILE A 20 1.93 -2.17 -23.04
C ILE A 20 2.94 -3.30 -23.27
N SER A 21 3.22 -4.11 -22.25
CA SER A 21 4.18 -5.20 -22.34
C SER A 21 3.74 -6.25 -23.37
N ALA A 22 2.48 -6.65 -23.39
CA ALA A 22 1.93 -7.59 -24.37
C ALA A 22 1.96 -7.02 -25.80
N ALA A 23 1.56 -5.76 -25.97
CA ALA A 23 1.56 -5.10 -27.27
C ALA A 23 2.98 -4.88 -27.82
N ARG A 24 3.97 -4.55 -26.98
CA ARG A 24 5.38 -4.50 -27.36
C ARG A 24 5.91 -5.87 -27.83
N GLY A 25 5.38 -6.97 -27.28
CA GLY A 25 5.64 -8.33 -27.74
C GLY A 25 4.87 -8.72 -29.01
N GLY A 26 4.11 -7.81 -29.61
CA GLY A 26 3.39 -8.01 -30.88
C GLY A 26 2.00 -8.63 -30.74
N ALA A 27 1.44 -8.75 -29.53
CA ALA A 27 0.07 -9.19 -29.32
C ALA A 27 -0.95 -8.09 -29.72
N GLN A 28 -2.12 -8.50 -30.21
CA GLN A 28 -3.27 -7.61 -30.34
C GLN A 28 -3.99 -7.51 -29.00
N VAL A 29 -4.04 -6.32 -28.43
CA VAL A 29 -4.51 -6.10 -27.07
C VAL A 29 -5.78 -5.28 -27.05
N VAL A 30 -6.78 -5.77 -26.31
CA VAL A 30 -8.00 -5.04 -25.93
C VAL A 30 -7.95 -4.78 -24.42
N LEU A 31 -7.85 -3.52 -24.02
CA LEU A 31 -7.86 -3.08 -22.62
C LEU A 31 -9.28 -2.64 -22.23
N VAL A 32 -9.92 -3.41 -21.35
CA VAL A 32 -11.33 -3.17 -20.95
C VAL A 32 -11.36 -2.42 -19.61
N GLU A 33 -12.01 -1.25 -19.58
CA GLU A 33 -12.12 -0.37 -18.40
C GLU A 33 -13.51 0.23 -18.31
N PRO A 34 -14.24 0.10 -17.19
CA PRO A 34 -15.58 0.69 -17.05
C PRO A 34 -15.59 2.21 -16.88
N ASN A 35 -14.51 2.78 -16.38
CA ASN A 35 -14.43 4.23 -16.16
C ASN A 35 -14.11 4.97 -17.46
N GLU A 36 -14.53 6.23 -17.53
CA GLU A 36 -14.21 7.12 -18.64
C GLU A 36 -12.72 7.43 -18.78
N LYS A 37 -12.02 7.52 -17.64
CA LYS A 37 -10.57 7.82 -17.57
C LYS A 37 -9.81 6.63 -16.99
N VAL A 38 -8.70 6.29 -17.62
CA VAL A 38 -7.75 5.30 -17.12
C VAL A 38 -6.98 5.85 -15.89
N GLY A 39 -6.38 4.97 -15.10
CA GLY A 39 -5.46 5.36 -14.04
C GLY A 39 -6.10 6.14 -12.87
N ARG A 40 -7.40 6.06 -12.63
CA ARG A 40 -8.10 6.86 -11.59
C ARG A 40 -7.49 6.70 -10.20
N LYS A 41 -7.16 5.46 -9.78
CA LYS A 41 -6.51 5.24 -8.48
C LYS A 41 -5.07 5.77 -8.50
N LEU A 42 -4.35 5.62 -9.62
CA LEU A 42 -3.00 6.15 -9.79
C LEU A 42 -2.96 7.67 -9.61
N TYR A 43 -3.98 8.38 -10.11
CA TYR A 43 -4.10 9.84 -10.01
C TYR A 43 -4.09 10.36 -8.56
N ILE A 44 -4.63 9.60 -7.60
CA ILE A 44 -4.70 10.01 -6.18
C ILE A 44 -3.49 9.54 -5.36
N THR A 45 -2.62 8.69 -5.91
CA THR A 45 -1.44 8.19 -5.20
C THR A 45 -0.44 9.30 -4.91
N GLY A 46 0.32 9.17 -3.81
CA GLY A 46 1.31 10.16 -3.43
C GLY A 46 0.73 11.58 -3.23
N LYS A 47 -0.53 11.71 -2.83
CA LYS A 47 -1.27 12.97 -2.72
C LYS A 47 -1.38 13.72 -4.07
N GLY A 48 -1.65 12.99 -5.14
CA GLY A 48 -1.77 13.54 -6.50
C GLY A 48 -0.44 13.69 -7.26
N ARG A 49 0.68 13.25 -6.65
CA ARG A 49 2.02 13.34 -7.23
C ARG A 49 2.47 12.06 -7.93
N CYS A 50 1.87 10.93 -7.61
CA CYS A 50 2.29 9.57 -7.96
C CYS A 50 3.69 9.21 -7.44
N ASN A 51 3.77 8.45 -6.35
CA ASN A 51 5.02 7.84 -5.92
C ASN A 51 5.30 6.60 -6.76
N VAL A 52 5.98 6.77 -7.89
CA VAL A 52 6.12 5.80 -8.98
C VAL A 52 6.75 4.49 -8.51
N THR A 53 7.82 4.59 -7.74
CA THR A 53 8.56 3.45 -7.16
C THR A 53 9.37 3.91 -5.95
N ASN A 54 10.14 3.00 -5.37
CA ASN A 54 11.19 3.28 -4.41
C ASN A 54 12.53 2.89 -5.02
N HIS A 55 13.47 3.82 -5.11
CA HIS A 55 14.81 3.60 -5.67
C HIS A 55 15.68 2.84 -4.66
N CYS A 56 15.35 1.59 -4.44
CA CYS A 56 16.04 0.67 -3.52
C CYS A 56 16.40 -0.65 -4.22
N SER A 57 17.23 -1.46 -3.58
CA SER A 57 17.56 -2.79 -4.09
C SER A 57 16.35 -3.74 -4.05
N THR A 58 16.41 -4.84 -4.79
CA THR A 58 15.37 -5.89 -4.76
C THR A 58 15.24 -6.48 -3.34
N GLU A 59 16.33 -6.61 -2.60
CA GLU A 59 16.34 -7.09 -1.22
C GLU A 59 15.59 -6.15 -0.27
N GLU A 60 15.84 -4.85 -0.37
CA GLU A 60 15.13 -3.82 0.41
C GLU A 60 13.65 -3.76 0.02
N MET A 61 13.34 -3.89 -1.29
CA MET A 61 11.99 -4.01 -1.80
C MET A 61 11.28 -5.21 -1.15
N MET A 62 11.92 -6.38 -1.16
CA MET A 62 11.37 -7.62 -0.58
C MET A 62 11.14 -7.49 0.93
N ALA A 63 12.03 -6.82 1.66
CA ALA A 63 11.88 -6.53 3.09
C ALA A 63 10.69 -5.62 3.40
N SER A 64 10.25 -4.83 2.42
CA SER A 64 9.10 -3.93 2.52
C SER A 64 7.75 -4.61 2.22
N ILE A 65 7.75 -5.94 1.94
CA ILE A 65 6.57 -6.75 1.64
C ILE A 65 6.32 -7.71 2.81
N PRO A 66 5.41 -7.40 3.75
CA PRO A 66 5.24 -8.17 4.98
C PRO A 66 4.68 -9.58 4.76
N ARG A 67 4.01 -9.82 3.62
CA ARG A 67 3.41 -11.13 3.29
C ARG A 67 3.65 -11.50 1.84
N ASN A 68 3.87 -12.79 1.61
CA ASN A 68 4.02 -13.39 0.28
C ASN A 68 5.13 -12.78 -0.60
N GLY A 69 6.09 -12.01 -0.02
CA GLY A 69 7.16 -11.36 -0.77
C GLY A 69 7.92 -12.31 -1.69
N LYS A 70 8.21 -13.54 -1.24
CA LYS A 70 8.92 -14.54 -2.04
C LYS A 70 8.26 -14.85 -3.40
N PHE A 71 6.93 -14.74 -3.49
CA PHE A 71 6.19 -14.90 -4.73
C PHE A 71 6.59 -13.85 -5.78
N LEU A 72 6.91 -12.64 -5.35
CA LEU A 72 7.23 -11.52 -6.22
C LEU A 72 8.69 -11.46 -6.69
N TYR A 73 9.57 -12.30 -6.12
CA TYR A 73 11.01 -12.23 -6.40
C TYR A 73 11.31 -12.26 -7.90
N SER A 74 10.72 -13.19 -8.65
CA SER A 74 10.94 -13.30 -10.09
C SER A 74 10.45 -12.06 -10.86
N ALA A 75 9.29 -11.52 -10.51
CA ALA A 75 8.76 -10.34 -11.18
C ALA A 75 9.60 -9.09 -10.88
N LEU A 76 9.97 -8.89 -9.62
CA LEU A 76 10.79 -7.75 -9.19
C LEU A 76 12.23 -7.81 -9.71
N SER A 77 12.79 -9.02 -9.93
CA SER A 77 14.11 -9.17 -10.54
C SER A 77 14.11 -8.92 -12.06
N ARG A 78 12.96 -9.08 -12.74
CA ARG A 78 12.82 -8.84 -14.18
C ARG A 78 12.41 -7.41 -14.51
N PHE A 79 11.73 -6.75 -13.59
CA PHE A 79 11.29 -5.36 -13.72
C PHE A 79 11.39 -4.68 -12.35
N ASP A 80 12.60 -4.29 -12.00
CA ASP A 80 12.95 -3.66 -10.72
C ASP A 80 12.68 -2.15 -10.70
N ALA A 81 13.12 -1.48 -9.65
CA ALA A 81 12.94 -0.05 -9.49
C ALA A 81 13.68 0.75 -10.57
N GLN A 82 14.88 0.32 -10.96
CA GLN A 82 15.65 1.01 -12.01
C GLN A 82 14.98 0.83 -13.38
N ALA A 83 14.58 -0.39 -13.72
CA ALA A 83 13.83 -0.66 -14.96
C ALA A 83 12.52 0.14 -15.03
N THR A 84 11.85 0.33 -13.88
CA THR A 84 10.67 1.20 -13.79
C THR A 84 11.01 2.66 -14.08
N MET A 85 12.10 3.17 -13.52
CA MET A 85 12.54 4.55 -13.75
C MET A 85 12.90 4.75 -15.22
N ASP A 86 13.73 3.87 -15.78
CA ASP A 86 14.14 3.90 -17.18
C ASP A 86 12.92 3.86 -18.11
N PHE A 87 11.95 3.00 -17.82
CA PHE A 87 10.72 2.89 -18.61
C PHE A 87 9.95 4.22 -18.69
N PHE A 88 9.77 4.93 -17.56
CA PHE A 88 9.06 6.22 -17.57
C PHE A 88 9.91 7.34 -18.18
N GLU A 89 11.23 7.34 -17.98
CA GLU A 89 12.14 8.29 -18.60
C GLU A 89 12.19 8.13 -20.12
N ASP A 90 12.17 6.90 -20.63
CA ASP A 90 12.05 6.59 -22.07
C ASP A 90 10.72 7.08 -22.66
N LEU A 91 9.65 7.11 -21.85
CA LEU A 91 8.39 7.73 -22.24
C LEU A 91 8.38 9.27 -22.09
N GLY A 92 9.51 9.88 -21.74
CA GLY A 92 9.68 11.32 -21.64
C GLY A 92 9.28 11.93 -20.29
N VAL A 93 9.02 11.13 -19.27
CA VAL A 93 8.71 11.63 -17.92
C VAL A 93 9.98 11.74 -17.09
N LYS A 94 10.41 12.96 -16.81
CA LYS A 94 11.56 13.21 -15.92
C LYS A 94 11.20 12.85 -14.46
N LEU A 95 12.05 12.05 -13.82
CA LEU A 95 11.87 11.58 -12.45
C LEU A 95 12.87 12.24 -11.50
N LYS A 96 12.52 12.27 -10.21
CA LYS A 96 13.37 12.71 -9.09
C LYS A 96 13.25 11.75 -7.93
N VAL A 97 14.37 11.54 -7.22
CA VAL A 97 14.40 10.76 -5.97
C VAL A 97 14.34 11.73 -4.80
N GLU A 98 13.41 11.48 -3.88
CA GLU A 98 13.24 12.25 -2.64
C GLU A 98 13.65 11.43 -1.41
N ARG A 99 13.60 12.05 -0.22
CA ARG A 99 13.92 11.40 1.06
C ARG A 99 13.20 10.04 1.18
N GLY A 100 13.92 9.02 1.62
CA GLY A 100 13.42 7.65 1.75
C GLY A 100 13.32 6.93 0.40
N ASN A 101 14.17 7.32 -0.56
CA ASN A 101 14.29 6.74 -1.90
C ASN A 101 12.99 6.76 -2.71
N ARG A 102 12.03 7.61 -2.35
CA ARG A 102 10.75 7.74 -3.05
C ARG A 102 10.93 8.44 -4.39
N VAL A 103 10.38 7.85 -5.44
CA VAL A 103 10.51 8.37 -6.81
C VAL A 103 9.22 9.07 -7.24
N PHE A 104 9.35 10.30 -7.69
CA PHE A 104 8.22 11.12 -8.19
C PHE A 104 8.55 11.73 -9.55
N PRO A 105 7.56 12.08 -10.37
CA PRO A 105 7.78 12.94 -11.52
C PRO A 105 8.28 14.32 -11.05
N VAL A 106 9.19 14.92 -11.80
CA VAL A 106 9.74 16.26 -11.48
C VAL A 106 8.64 17.31 -11.43
N SER A 107 7.59 17.15 -12.22
CA SER A 107 6.40 18.03 -12.25
C SER A 107 5.53 17.95 -10.99
N ASP A 108 5.70 16.92 -10.14
CA ASP A 108 4.82 16.61 -9.02
C ASP A 108 3.35 16.36 -9.43
N LYS A 109 3.11 15.86 -10.65
CA LYS A 109 1.78 15.57 -11.18
C LYS A 109 1.63 14.10 -11.57
N ALA A 110 0.72 13.39 -10.92
CA ALA A 110 0.37 12.02 -11.29
C ALA A 110 -0.18 11.90 -12.73
N ALA A 111 -0.72 12.99 -13.26
CA ALA A 111 -1.22 13.05 -14.63
C ALA A 111 -0.14 12.71 -15.66
N ASP A 112 1.09 13.19 -15.47
CA ASP A 112 2.18 12.97 -16.43
C ASP A 112 2.52 11.47 -16.57
N ILE A 113 2.45 10.72 -15.47
CA ILE A 113 2.62 9.25 -15.47
C ILE A 113 1.48 8.57 -16.22
N ILE A 114 0.24 9.00 -15.98
CA ILE A 114 -0.95 8.44 -16.62
C ILE A 114 -0.95 8.74 -18.12
N ASP A 115 -0.66 9.98 -18.48
CA ASP A 115 -0.62 10.44 -19.87
C ASP A 115 0.46 9.71 -20.66
N ALA A 116 1.65 9.52 -20.08
CA ALA A 116 2.73 8.75 -20.69
C ALA A 116 2.31 7.31 -21.01
N LEU A 117 1.69 6.62 -20.04
CA LEU A 117 1.14 5.26 -20.25
C LEU A 117 0.03 5.26 -21.31
N PHE A 118 -0.88 6.23 -21.27
CA PHE A 118 -1.99 6.32 -22.22
C PHE A 118 -1.52 6.58 -23.65
N PHE A 119 -0.55 7.49 -23.84
CA PHE A 119 0.02 7.75 -25.16
C PHE A 119 0.77 6.55 -25.70
N GLU A 120 1.50 5.81 -24.84
CA GLU A 120 2.18 4.57 -25.26
C GLU A 120 1.19 3.49 -25.67
N LEU A 121 0.09 3.28 -24.93
CA LEU A 121 -0.98 2.37 -25.32
C LEU A 121 -1.53 2.70 -26.72
N ARG A 122 -1.78 4.00 -26.97
CA ARG A 122 -2.27 4.45 -28.29
C ARG A 122 -1.23 4.24 -29.39
N ARG A 123 0.04 4.54 -29.12
CA ARG A 123 1.15 4.34 -30.06
C ARG A 123 1.28 2.88 -30.48
N LEU A 124 1.05 1.97 -29.55
CA LEU A 124 1.09 0.51 -29.77
C LEU A 124 -0.20 -0.06 -30.39
N GLY A 125 -1.21 0.77 -30.63
CA GLY A 125 -2.47 0.33 -31.22
C GLY A 125 -3.37 -0.49 -30.28
N VAL A 126 -3.19 -0.36 -28.94
CA VAL A 126 -4.06 -1.03 -27.98
C VAL A 126 -5.48 -0.47 -28.08
N GLU A 127 -6.48 -1.36 -28.29
CA GLU A 127 -7.89 -0.99 -28.27
C GLU A 127 -8.35 -0.73 -26.84
N LEU A 128 -8.72 0.51 -26.51
CA LEU A 128 -9.33 0.83 -25.23
C LEU A 128 -10.84 0.71 -25.33
N ARG A 129 -11.42 -0.29 -24.65
CA ARG A 129 -12.87 -0.54 -24.62
C ARG A 129 -13.48 -0.11 -23.31
N ARG A 130 -14.38 0.88 -23.38
CA ARG A 130 -15.14 1.35 -22.22
C ARG A 130 -16.29 0.40 -21.94
N ASP A 131 -16.06 -0.60 -21.09
CA ASP A 131 -17.04 -1.60 -20.70
C ASP A 131 -16.68 -2.25 -19.34
N ARG A 132 -17.62 -2.95 -18.74
CA ARG A 132 -17.40 -3.72 -17.51
C ARG A 132 -17.42 -5.22 -17.83
N VAL A 133 -16.35 -5.91 -17.50
CA VAL A 133 -16.30 -7.38 -17.59
C VAL A 133 -17.19 -7.99 -16.51
N THR A 134 -18.13 -8.83 -16.94
CA THR A 134 -19.13 -9.46 -16.07
C THR A 134 -18.84 -10.94 -15.81
N GLY A 135 -18.04 -11.60 -16.65
CA GLY A 135 -17.69 -13.01 -16.48
C GLY A 135 -16.52 -13.43 -17.37
N LEU A 136 -15.94 -14.58 -17.04
CA LEU A 136 -14.97 -15.27 -17.88
C LEU A 136 -15.69 -16.32 -18.75
N LYS A 137 -15.27 -16.45 -20.01
CA LYS A 137 -15.64 -17.59 -20.87
C LYS A 137 -14.59 -18.66 -20.70
N LEU A 138 -14.97 -19.78 -20.11
CA LEU A 138 -14.09 -20.94 -19.84
C LEU A 138 -14.56 -22.14 -20.65
N GLN A 139 -13.62 -22.82 -21.29
CA GLN A 139 -13.87 -24.05 -22.04
C GLN A 139 -12.67 -24.99 -21.87
N ASP A 140 -12.93 -26.24 -21.51
CA ASP A 140 -11.92 -27.31 -21.37
C ASP A 140 -10.68 -26.93 -20.55
N GLY A 141 -10.90 -26.22 -19.44
CA GLY A 141 -9.82 -25.75 -18.53
C GLY A 141 -9.02 -24.57 -19.05
N GLN A 142 -9.48 -23.90 -20.12
CA GLN A 142 -8.85 -22.72 -20.71
C GLN A 142 -9.79 -21.52 -20.68
N VAL A 143 -9.22 -20.31 -20.61
CA VAL A 143 -9.99 -19.09 -20.89
C VAL A 143 -10.04 -18.89 -22.40
N VAL A 144 -11.27 -18.64 -22.91
CA VAL A 144 -11.52 -18.38 -24.32
C VAL A 144 -12.13 -16.99 -24.57
N GLY A 145 -12.19 -16.17 -23.52
CA GLY A 145 -12.67 -14.79 -23.62
C GLY A 145 -13.35 -14.30 -22.34
N VAL A 146 -14.08 -13.21 -22.49
CA VAL A 146 -14.84 -12.58 -21.39
C VAL A 146 -16.25 -12.19 -21.86
N THR A 147 -17.21 -12.13 -20.94
CA THR A 147 -18.49 -11.41 -21.15
C THR A 147 -18.40 -10.02 -20.56
N THR A 148 -19.08 -9.07 -21.17
CA THR A 148 -19.12 -7.69 -20.70
C THR A 148 -20.57 -7.19 -20.59
N GLN A 149 -20.75 -6.04 -19.97
CA GLN A 149 -22.08 -5.43 -19.81
C GLN A 149 -22.73 -5.14 -21.16
N HIS A 150 -21.95 -4.66 -22.14
CA HIS A 150 -22.46 -4.32 -23.48
C HIS A 150 -22.29 -5.44 -24.50
N SER A 151 -21.55 -6.50 -24.18
CA SER A 151 -21.39 -7.69 -25.01
C SER A 151 -21.61 -8.96 -24.20
N PRO A 152 -22.87 -9.30 -23.87
CA PRO A 152 -23.20 -10.49 -23.07
C PRO A 152 -22.86 -11.81 -23.80
N GLN A 153 -22.84 -11.82 -25.14
CA GLN A 153 -22.40 -12.97 -25.97
C GLN A 153 -20.91 -13.23 -25.82
N GLY A 154 -20.14 -12.23 -25.40
CA GLY A 154 -18.72 -12.31 -25.09
C GLY A 154 -17.81 -11.73 -26.16
N LEU A 155 -16.59 -11.47 -25.72
CA LEU A 155 -15.43 -11.13 -26.54
C LEU A 155 -14.49 -12.32 -26.48
N GLU A 156 -14.05 -12.80 -27.62
CA GLU A 156 -13.13 -13.93 -27.70
C GLU A 156 -11.69 -13.47 -27.55
N ALA A 157 -10.88 -14.29 -26.86
CA ALA A 157 -9.47 -14.04 -26.64
C ALA A 157 -8.71 -15.35 -26.39
N GLY A 158 -7.48 -15.41 -26.83
CA GLY A 158 -6.57 -16.51 -26.51
C GLY A 158 -6.01 -16.42 -25.09
N CYS A 159 -5.94 -15.22 -24.54
CA CYS A 159 -5.48 -14.94 -23.17
C CYS A 159 -6.30 -13.82 -22.50
N VAL A 160 -6.42 -13.90 -21.17
CA VAL A 160 -7.01 -12.85 -20.35
C VAL A 160 -6.10 -12.51 -19.18
N ILE A 161 -5.80 -11.22 -18.97
CA ILE A 161 -5.08 -10.72 -17.80
C ILE A 161 -6.06 -9.99 -16.89
N LEU A 162 -6.25 -10.46 -15.67
CA LEU A 162 -7.03 -9.79 -14.64
C LEU A 162 -6.14 -8.83 -13.86
N ALA A 163 -6.38 -7.52 -13.99
CA ALA A 163 -5.62 -6.44 -13.35
C ALA A 163 -6.55 -5.37 -12.75
N THR A 164 -7.65 -5.82 -12.14
CA THR A 164 -8.77 -4.99 -11.68
C THR A 164 -8.49 -4.23 -10.39
N GLY A 165 -7.32 -4.43 -9.76
CA GLY A 165 -7.01 -3.87 -8.45
C GLY A 165 -7.73 -4.60 -7.30
N GLY A 166 -7.69 -4.00 -6.11
CA GLY A 166 -8.30 -4.52 -4.89
C GLY A 166 -9.71 -3.98 -4.62
N ALA A 167 -9.98 -3.69 -3.33
CA ALA A 167 -11.27 -3.17 -2.85
C ALA A 167 -11.15 -1.79 -2.16
N SER A 168 -9.95 -1.19 -2.10
CA SER A 168 -9.74 0.13 -1.52
C SER A 168 -10.03 1.23 -2.54
N TYR A 169 -10.56 2.38 -2.07
CA TYR A 169 -11.01 3.49 -2.92
C TYR A 169 -11.99 3.08 -4.04
N PRO A 170 -13.14 2.47 -3.74
CA PRO A 170 -14.06 1.90 -4.75
C PRO A 170 -14.55 2.94 -5.78
N ARG A 171 -14.60 4.22 -5.41
CA ARG A 171 -14.92 5.31 -6.35
C ARG A 171 -13.90 5.48 -7.48
N THR A 172 -12.72 4.88 -7.37
CA THR A 172 -11.70 4.90 -8.43
C THR A 172 -11.80 3.72 -9.39
N GLY A 173 -12.67 2.74 -9.10
CA GLY A 173 -12.87 1.54 -9.91
C GLY A 173 -12.42 0.24 -9.23
N SER A 174 -11.76 0.31 -8.07
CA SER A 174 -11.34 -0.87 -7.29
C SER A 174 -12.53 -1.42 -6.48
N THR A 175 -13.46 -2.10 -7.15
CA THR A 175 -14.73 -2.58 -6.58
C THR A 175 -14.70 -4.02 -6.10
N GLY A 176 -13.56 -4.73 -6.30
CA GLY A 176 -13.44 -6.15 -5.98
C GLY A 176 -14.03 -7.09 -7.06
N ASP A 177 -14.44 -6.58 -8.21
CA ASP A 177 -14.99 -7.42 -9.30
C ASP A 177 -14.04 -8.54 -9.73
N GLY A 178 -12.73 -8.30 -9.71
CA GLY A 178 -11.73 -9.29 -10.07
C GLY A 178 -11.71 -10.50 -9.17
N TYR A 179 -12.05 -10.34 -7.89
CA TYR A 179 -12.15 -11.49 -6.97
C TYR A 179 -13.26 -12.45 -7.40
N ARG A 180 -14.41 -11.91 -7.82
CA ARG A 180 -15.52 -12.72 -8.34
C ARG A 180 -15.14 -13.43 -9.65
N LEU A 181 -14.42 -12.76 -10.54
CA LEU A 181 -13.91 -13.38 -11.78
C LEU A 181 -12.89 -14.48 -11.48
N ALA A 182 -11.99 -14.26 -10.54
CA ALA A 182 -11.02 -15.29 -10.13
C ALA A 182 -11.71 -16.49 -9.46
N GLN A 183 -12.74 -16.28 -8.64
CA GLN A 183 -13.55 -17.35 -8.06
C GLN A 183 -14.29 -18.16 -9.12
N GLN A 184 -14.79 -17.52 -10.19
CA GLN A 184 -15.39 -18.20 -11.33
C GLN A 184 -14.41 -19.16 -12.01
N ALA A 185 -13.11 -18.80 -12.02
CA ALA A 185 -12.03 -19.66 -12.50
C ALA A 185 -11.52 -20.68 -11.44
N GLY A 186 -12.22 -20.83 -10.33
CA GLY A 186 -11.91 -21.78 -9.25
C GLY A 186 -10.79 -21.35 -8.31
N HIS A 187 -10.34 -20.08 -8.38
CA HIS A 187 -9.31 -19.58 -7.45
C HIS A 187 -9.86 -19.30 -6.06
N GLU A 188 -9.05 -19.65 -5.05
CA GLU A 188 -9.30 -19.27 -3.65
C GLU A 188 -8.99 -17.78 -3.47
N ILE A 189 -9.93 -17.07 -2.83
CA ILE A 189 -9.73 -15.68 -2.42
C ILE A 189 -9.43 -15.65 -0.93
N VAL A 190 -8.20 -15.26 -0.60
CA VAL A 190 -7.81 -14.97 0.78
C VAL A 190 -8.65 -13.78 1.28
N PRO A 191 -9.22 -13.85 2.51
CA PRO A 191 -10.12 -12.81 3.01
C PRO A 191 -9.56 -11.40 2.84
N VAL A 192 -10.34 -10.56 2.16
CA VAL A 192 -9.98 -9.19 1.81
C VAL A 192 -10.12 -8.28 3.03
N ARG A 193 -9.12 -7.45 3.28
CA ARG A 193 -9.09 -6.46 4.36
C ARG A 193 -8.27 -5.24 3.98
N GLY A 194 -8.51 -4.13 4.69
CA GLY A 194 -7.65 -2.95 4.53
C GLY A 194 -6.21 -3.22 4.99
N SER A 195 -5.25 -2.73 4.24
CA SER A 195 -3.84 -2.62 4.64
C SER A 195 -3.38 -1.19 4.45
N LEU A 196 -2.42 -0.73 5.26
CA LEU A 196 -2.03 0.66 5.33
C LEU A 196 -3.26 1.54 5.63
N VAL A 197 -3.95 1.21 6.70
CA VAL A 197 -5.22 1.80 7.08
C VAL A 197 -5.08 2.49 8.45
N PRO A 198 -5.70 3.65 8.67
CA PRO A 198 -5.75 4.27 10.00
C PRO A 198 -6.43 3.35 11.02
N LEU A 199 -6.09 3.52 12.29
CA LEU A 199 -6.59 2.71 13.39
C LEU A 199 -7.54 3.52 14.27
N GLU A 200 -8.65 2.90 14.65
CA GLU A 200 -9.62 3.46 15.58
C GLU A 200 -9.18 3.24 17.03
N SER A 201 -9.48 4.21 17.88
CA SER A 201 -9.26 4.14 19.32
C SER A 201 -10.34 4.89 20.06
N SER A 202 -10.84 4.29 21.15
CA SER A 202 -11.76 4.95 22.08
C SER A 202 -11.05 5.79 23.14
N ASP A 203 -9.70 5.79 23.17
CA ASP A 203 -8.94 6.59 24.12
C ASP A 203 -9.18 8.09 23.88
N PRO A 204 -9.69 8.83 24.88
CA PRO A 204 -9.97 10.27 24.75
C PRO A 204 -8.76 11.11 24.32
N CYS A 205 -7.54 10.62 24.58
CA CYS A 205 -6.31 11.30 24.21
C CYS A 205 -6.23 11.56 22.69
N CYS A 206 -6.78 10.68 21.87
CA CYS A 206 -6.76 10.83 20.41
C CYS A 206 -7.52 12.09 19.97
N LYS A 207 -8.73 12.30 20.51
CA LYS A 207 -9.54 13.48 20.24
C LYS A 207 -8.92 14.77 20.81
N GLN A 208 -8.33 14.68 22.00
CA GLN A 208 -7.66 15.83 22.66
C GLN A 208 -6.43 16.30 21.86
N MET A 209 -5.73 15.38 21.22
CA MET A 209 -4.53 15.64 20.41
C MET A 209 -4.82 15.64 18.90
N GLN A 210 -6.08 15.72 18.47
CA GLN A 210 -6.44 15.72 17.06
C GLN A 210 -5.64 16.76 16.25
N GLY A 211 -5.08 16.30 15.10
CA GLY A 211 -4.25 17.12 14.24
C GLY A 211 -2.77 17.18 14.62
N LEU A 212 -2.39 16.64 15.79
CA LEU A 212 -1.01 16.58 16.22
C LEU A 212 -0.25 15.52 15.44
N SER A 213 0.74 15.96 14.66
CA SER A 213 1.74 15.07 14.04
C SER A 213 2.97 14.98 14.94
N LEU A 214 3.36 13.76 15.29
CA LEU A 214 4.62 13.47 15.96
C LEU A 214 5.66 13.05 14.93
N ARG A 215 6.87 13.58 15.06
CA ARG A 215 8.04 13.24 14.25
C ARG A 215 9.11 12.64 15.12
N ASN A 216 9.89 11.72 14.54
CA ASN A 216 11.01 11.05 15.22
C ASN A 216 10.56 10.37 16.53
N VAL A 217 9.43 9.69 16.52
CA VAL A 217 8.97 8.79 17.58
C VAL A 217 9.18 7.34 17.16
N GLU A 218 9.30 6.44 18.14
CA GLU A 218 9.27 5.00 17.88
C GLU A 218 7.88 4.45 18.23
N VAL A 219 7.29 3.68 17.35
CA VAL A 219 6.02 2.98 17.59
C VAL A 219 6.26 1.48 17.64
N ARG A 220 5.86 0.85 18.74
CA ARG A 220 5.80 -0.60 18.90
C ARG A 220 4.36 -1.06 18.98
N ALA A 221 3.93 -1.91 18.06
CA ALA A 221 2.62 -2.53 18.15
C ALA A 221 2.72 -3.87 18.87
N LYS A 222 2.03 -4.02 19.99
CA LYS A 222 1.99 -5.27 20.77
C LYS A 222 0.60 -5.89 20.69
N ASN A 223 0.56 -7.21 20.57
CA ASN A 223 -0.68 -7.96 20.67
C ASN A 223 -1.05 -8.24 22.13
N LYS A 224 -2.24 -8.82 22.38
CA LYS A 224 -2.75 -9.14 23.74
C LYS A 224 -1.77 -10.00 24.57
N LYS A 225 -0.89 -10.79 23.91
CA LYS A 225 0.12 -11.61 24.58
C LYS A 225 1.42 -10.84 24.86
N GLY A 226 1.48 -9.54 24.57
CA GLY A 226 2.68 -8.72 24.72
C GLY A 226 3.73 -8.90 23.61
N LYS A 227 3.45 -9.72 22.58
CA LYS A 227 4.37 -9.92 21.46
C LYS A 227 4.38 -8.67 20.59
N VAL A 228 5.57 -8.12 20.33
CA VAL A 228 5.78 -7.05 19.36
C VAL A 228 5.59 -7.62 17.95
N VAL A 229 4.63 -7.08 17.20
CA VAL A 229 4.33 -7.46 15.81
C VAL A 229 4.88 -6.45 14.80
N TYR A 230 5.18 -5.23 15.27
CA TYR A 230 5.76 -4.15 14.47
C TYR A 230 6.54 -3.20 15.38
N GLN A 231 7.66 -2.66 14.90
CA GLN A 231 8.46 -1.64 15.58
C GLN A 231 9.26 -0.84 14.56
N GLU A 232 9.05 0.47 14.51
CA GLU A 232 9.81 1.38 13.66
C GLU A 232 9.84 2.80 14.22
N MET A 233 10.83 3.60 13.78
CA MET A 233 10.91 5.05 14.02
C MET A 233 10.36 5.84 12.84
N GLY A 234 9.65 6.94 13.12
CA GLY A 234 9.15 7.81 12.05
C GLY A 234 8.12 8.82 12.53
N GLU A 235 7.08 8.99 11.71
CA GLU A 235 6.03 9.97 11.91
C GLU A 235 4.67 9.28 12.12
N MET A 236 3.86 9.85 13.01
CA MET A 236 2.46 9.46 13.24
C MET A 236 1.56 10.68 13.44
N LEU A 237 0.27 10.47 13.35
CA LEU A 237 -0.76 11.50 13.45
C LEU A 237 -1.87 11.06 14.41
N PHE A 238 -2.26 11.92 15.33
CA PHE A 238 -3.50 11.79 16.11
C PHE A 238 -4.68 12.36 15.32
N THR A 239 -5.79 11.61 15.30
CA THR A 239 -7.04 12.00 14.65
C THR A 239 -8.21 11.97 15.63
N HIS A 240 -9.36 12.51 15.24
CA HIS A 240 -10.55 12.47 16.10
C HIS A 240 -11.09 11.05 16.36
N PHE A 241 -10.77 10.10 15.50
CA PHE A 241 -11.22 8.70 15.60
C PHE A 241 -10.13 7.76 16.15
N GLY A 242 -8.89 8.21 16.28
CA GLY A 242 -7.76 7.35 16.68
C GLY A 242 -6.43 7.81 16.12
N LEU A 243 -5.71 6.92 15.44
CA LEU A 243 -4.33 7.12 15.04
C LEU A 243 -4.15 6.88 13.53
N SER A 244 -3.23 7.63 12.92
CA SER A 244 -2.88 7.56 11.49
C SER A 244 -1.40 7.96 11.29
N GLY A 245 -1.01 8.21 10.05
CA GLY A 245 0.36 8.58 9.67
C GLY A 245 1.21 7.36 9.31
N PRO A 246 2.41 7.58 8.74
CA PRO A 246 3.21 6.51 8.13
C PRO A 246 3.46 5.31 9.03
N LEU A 247 3.86 5.52 10.30
CA LEU A 247 4.10 4.42 11.26
C LEU A 247 2.85 3.61 11.55
N VAL A 248 1.71 4.28 11.76
CA VAL A 248 0.45 3.62 12.08
C VAL A 248 -0.08 2.83 10.88
N LEU A 249 0.02 3.41 9.69
CA LEU A 249 -0.36 2.74 8.44
C LEU A 249 0.50 1.48 8.23
N SER A 250 1.81 1.57 8.39
CA SER A 250 2.71 0.40 8.29
C SER A 250 2.40 -0.65 9.37
N ALA A 251 2.18 -0.22 10.62
CA ALA A 251 1.81 -1.12 11.70
C ALA A 251 0.53 -1.91 11.40
N SER A 252 -0.48 -1.27 10.78
CA SER A 252 -1.76 -1.90 10.46
C SER A 252 -1.61 -3.11 9.51
N ALA A 253 -0.58 -3.14 8.66
CA ALA A 253 -0.30 -4.26 7.77
C ALA A 253 0.04 -5.55 8.53
N HIS A 254 0.56 -5.44 9.76
CA HIS A 254 0.92 -6.56 10.64
C HIS A 254 -0.20 -7.00 11.58
N MET A 255 -1.31 -6.28 11.61
CA MET A 255 -2.40 -6.51 12.55
C MET A 255 -3.53 -7.34 11.91
N ASN A 256 -4.11 -8.22 12.70
CA ASN A 256 -5.32 -8.96 12.33
C ASN A 256 -6.32 -8.90 13.47
N PHE A 257 -7.18 -7.91 13.45
CA PHE A 257 -8.18 -7.64 14.48
C PHE A 257 -9.28 -8.72 14.60
N GLN A 258 -9.39 -9.62 13.64
CA GLN A 258 -10.28 -10.79 13.75
C GLN A 258 -9.70 -11.86 14.68
N ARG A 259 -8.39 -11.81 14.96
CA ARG A 259 -7.67 -12.84 15.73
C ARG A 259 -7.07 -12.33 17.02
N ASP A 260 -6.82 -11.02 17.13
CA ASP A 260 -6.10 -10.45 18.27
C ASP A 260 -6.49 -8.98 18.54
N HIS A 261 -6.12 -8.49 19.70
CA HIS A 261 -6.22 -7.09 20.11
C HIS A 261 -4.83 -6.48 20.15
N TYR A 262 -4.74 -5.17 19.92
CA TYR A 262 -3.45 -4.50 19.83
C TYR A 262 -3.41 -3.21 20.63
N THR A 263 -2.21 -2.92 21.15
CA THR A 263 -1.88 -1.64 21.79
C THR A 263 -0.67 -1.07 21.07
N LEU A 264 -0.71 0.21 20.72
CA LEU A 264 0.44 0.96 20.26
C LEU A 264 1.16 1.58 21.45
N HIS A 265 2.44 1.29 21.56
CA HIS A 265 3.37 1.83 22.54
C HIS A 265 4.30 2.81 21.84
N ILE A 266 4.27 4.07 22.24
CA ILE A 266 4.95 5.17 21.58
C ILE A 266 6.06 5.68 22.48
N ASP A 267 7.31 5.52 22.07
CA ASP A 267 8.43 6.23 22.66
C ASP A 267 8.52 7.63 22.06
N LEU A 268 8.20 8.64 22.87
CA LEU A 268 8.17 10.04 22.45
C LEU A 268 9.58 10.66 22.35
N LYS A 269 10.61 10.00 22.91
CA LYS A 269 12.01 10.46 22.95
C LYS A 269 12.99 9.32 22.68
N PRO A 270 12.91 8.64 21.51
CA PRO A 270 13.71 7.45 21.25
C PRO A 270 15.22 7.71 21.20
N ALA A 271 15.64 8.93 20.89
CA ALA A 271 17.06 9.33 20.89
C ALA A 271 17.68 9.43 22.29
N LEU A 272 16.88 9.40 23.36
CA LEU A 272 17.34 9.48 24.74
C LEU A 272 17.03 8.17 25.45
N ASP A 273 18.03 7.52 26.00
CA ASP A 273 17.82 6.46 27.00
C ASP A 273 17.23 7.04 28.28
N GLU A 274 16.73 6.16 29.17
CA GLU A 274 16.08 6.59 30.43
C GLU A 274 16.98 7.48 31.28
N GLY A 275 18.27 7.16 31.40
CA GLY A 275 19.22 7.94 32.20
C GLY A 275 19.44 9.35 31.64
N LYS A 276 19.61 9.46 30.31
CA LYS A 276 19.78 10.77 29.64
C LYS A 276 18.47 11.57 29.69
N LEU A 277 17.32 10.92 29.57
CA LEU A 277 16.02 11.59 29.68
C LEU A 277 15.79 12.10 31.11
N ASP A 278 16.07 11.29 32.15
CA ASP A 278 15.94 11.75 33.56
C ASP A 278 16.86 12.95 33.84
N ALA A 279 18.13 12.87 33.44
CA ALA A 279 19.08 13.98 33.59
C ALA A 279 18.58 15.26 32.88
N ARG A 280 17.97 15.12 31.69
CA ARG A 280 17.36 16.23 30.98
C ARG A 280 16.16 16.81 31.76
N LEU A 281 15.26 15.96 32.27
CA LEU A 281 14.11 16.40 33.07
C LEU A 281 14.56 17.17 34.31
N VAL A 282 15.58 16.67 35.04
CA VAL A 282 16.14 17.37 36.20
C VAL A 282 16.65 18.76 35.82
N ARG A 283 17.45 18.84 34.75
CA ARG A 283 17.99 20.12 34.25
C ARG A 283 16.87 21.08 33.85
N ASP A 284 15.96 20.63 32.97
CA ASP A 284 14.88 21.47 32.42
C ASP A 284 13.94 22.00 33.51
N PHE A 285 13.71 21.23 34.59
CA PHE A 285 12.90 21.65 35.73
C PHE A 285 13.67 22.53 36.73
N THR A 286 14.96 22.36 36.84
CA THR A 286 15.82 23.28 37.60
C THR A 286 15.85 24.65 36.96
N ASP A 287 16.07 24.70 35.64
CA ASP A 287 16.10 25.95 34.86
C ASP A 287 14.74 26.70 34.87
N ARG A 288 13.65 25.97 35.09
CA ARG A 288 12.27 26.47 35.06
C ARG A 288 11.56 26.32 36.42
N ALA A 289 12.32 26.31 37.51
CA ALA A 289 11.84 25.96 38.86
C ALA A 289 10.52 26.67 39.29
N ASN A 290 10.37 27.94 38.93
CA ASN A 290 9.20 28.75 39.28
C ASN A 290 8.04 28.66 38.26
N GLN A 291 8.20 27.93 37.17
CA GLN A 291 7.13 27.71 36.17
C GLN A 291 6.19 26.58 36.60
N ASN A 292 4.91 26.70 36.24
CA ASN A 292 3.97 25.59 36.37
C ASN A 292 4.32 24.51 35.35
N MET A 293 4.01 23.25 35.66
CA MET A 293 4.31 22.08 34.77
C MET A 293 3.72 22.26 33.39
N GLY A 294 2.55 22.89 33.24
CA GLY A 294 1.97 23.21 31.93
C GLY A 294 2.87 24.05 31.04
N ASN A 295 3.70 24.92 31.59
CA ASN A 295 4.68 25.74 30.87
C ASN A 295 6.07 25.07 30.82
N ALA A 296 6.48 24.42 31.91
CA ALA A 296 7.78 23.80 32.04
C ALA A 296 7.96 22.68 31.00
N LEU A 297 6.91 21.92 30.67
CA LEU A 297 6.90 20.87 29.68
C LEU A 297 6.92 21.36 28.21
N GLY A 298 6.70 22.67 27.96
CA GLY A 298 6.64 23.25 26.61
C GLY A 298 7.95 23.15 25.82
N GLY A 299 9.11 22.98 26.47
CA GLY A 299 10.40 22.70 25.84
C GLY A 299 10.60 21.23 25.44
N LEU A 300 9.72 20.33 25.92
CA LEU A 300 9.83 18.89 25.74
C LEU A 300 8.73 18.31 24.86
N LEU A 301 7.51 18.85 24.96
CA LEU A 301 6.30 18.33 24.32
C LEU A 301 5.55 19.40 23.52
N PRO A 302 4.85 19.02 22.44
CA PRO A 302 3.86 19.90 21.81
C PRO A 302 2.75 20.32 22.77
N GLN A 303 2.22 21.52 22.63
CA GLN A 303 1.25 22.12 23.55
C GLN A 303 0.01 21.24 23.77
N SER A 304 -0.57 20.66 22.71
CA SER A 304 -1.75 19.79 22.83
C SER A 304 -1.48 18.46 23.55
N MET A 305 -0.21 18.04 23.67
CA MET A 305 0.19 16.79 24.33
C MET A 305 0.45 16.98 25.83
N ILE A 306 0.79 18.20 26.27
CA ILE A 306 1.17 18.50 27.67
C ILE A 306 0.07 18.06 28.64
N PRO A 307 -1.21 18.45 28.49
CA PRO A 307 -2.25 18.07 29.45
C PRO A 307 -2.44 16.55 29.53
N VAL A 308 -2.33 15.87 28.40
CA VAL A 308 -2.53 14.41 28.31
C VAL A 308 -1.40 13.66 29.01
N VAL A 309 -0.14 14.05 28.73
CA VAL A 309 1.04 13.41 29.35
C VAL A 309 1.10 13.71 30.83
N ALA A 310 0.84 14.95 31.27
CA ALA A 310 0.80 15.34 32.69
C ALA A 310 -0.28 14.55 33.46
N SER A 311 -1.48 14.43 32.87
CA SER A 311 -2.58 13.64 33.45
C SER A 311 -2.19 12.18 33.63
N ARG A 312 -1.60 11.55 32.60
CA ARG A 312 -1.14 10.15 32.68
C ARG A 312 -0.01 9.93 33.68
N ALA A 313 0.84 10.94 33.86
CA ALA A 313 1.92 10.92 34.86
C ALA A 313 1.44 11.28 36.29
N GLY A 314 0.14 11.60 36.45
CA GLY A 314 -0.41 12.01 37.73
C GLY A 314 0.11 13.36 38.22
N ILE A 315 0.39 14.30 37.31
CA ILE A 315 0.97 15.62 37.61
C ILE A 315 -0.06 16.70 37.30
N PRO A 316 -0.56 17.44 38.30
CA PRO A 316 -1.38 18.63 38.07
C PRO A 316 -0.59 19.70 37.30
N LEU A 317 -1.23 20.35 36.31
CA LEU A 317 -0.57 21.33 35.45
C LEU A 317 -0.11 22.61 36.17
N ASP A 318 -0.75 22.94 37.31
CA ASP A 318 -0.44 24.08 38.15
C ASP A 318 0.70 23.82 39.16
N THR A 319 1.14 22.56 39.31
CA THR A 319 2.28 22.19 40.14
C THR A 319 3.51 22.95 39.66
N LYS A 320 4.26 23.59 40.60
CA LYS A 320 5.54 24.22 40.29
C LYS A 320 6.61 23.16 39.96
N ALA A 321 7.50 23.46 39.01
CA ALA A 321 8.52 22.52 38.61
C ALA A 321 9.46 22.10 39.75
N HIS A 322 9.73 23.01 40.73
CA HIS A 322 10.54 22.70 41.92
C HIS A 322 9.79 21.82 42.97
N ASP A 323 8.46 21.76 42.91
CA ASP A 323 7.65 20.93 43.82
C ASP A 323 7.44 19.50 43.25
N LEU A 324 7.95 19.21 42.03
CA LEU A 324 7.77 17.91 41.41
C LEU A 324 8.52 16.83 42.20
N ARG A 325 7.80 15.84 42.70
CA ARG A 325 8.34 14.73 43.47
C ARG A 325 9.10 13.76 42.56
N ARG A 326 10.05 13.03 43.14
CA ARG A 326 10.85 12.03 42.42
C ARG A 326 9.97 10.97 41.75
N GLU A 327 8.92 10.50 42.43
CA GLU A 327 7.98 9.52 41.91
C GLU A 327 7.21 10.07 40.71
N GLN A 328 6.76 11.31 40.76
CA GLN A 328 6.07 11.98 39.65
C GLN A 328 6.99 12.18 38.45
N ARG A 329 8.27 12.55 38.68
CA ARG A 329 9.27 12.66 37.60
C ARG A 329 9.52 11.30 36.97
N ARG A 330 9.58 10.21 37.76
CA ARG A 330 9.73 8.86 37.25
C ARG A 330 8.51 8.44 36.41
N SER A 331 7.29 8.68 36.90
CA SER A 331 6.04 8.43 36.19
C SER A 331 5.99 9.19 34.85
N LEU A 332 6.45 10.45 34.84
CA LEU A 332 6.59 11.25 33.63
C LEU A 332 7.57 10.63 32.66
N LEU A 333 8.75 10.19 33.13
CA LEU A 333 9.75 9.51 32.30
C LEU A 333 9.19 8.24 31.68
N GLU A 334 8.53 7.39 32.46
CA GLU A 334 7.90 6.15 31.99
C GLU A 334 6.82 6.46 30.94
N THR A 335 5.99 7.48 31.18
CA THR A 335 4.97 7.93 30.22
C THR A 335 5.59 8.44 28.90
N LEU A 336 6.73 9.13 28.96
CA LEU A 336 7.44 9.62 27.77
C LEU A 336 8.10 8.49 26.97
N LYS A 337 8.54 7.43 27.65
CA LYS A 337 9.18 6.27 27.04
C LYS A 337 8.20 5.20 26.54
N ASP A 338 6.98 5.18 27.10
CA ASP A 338 5.96 4.19 26.78
C ASP A 338 4.54 4.78 26.83
N PHE A 339 4.26 5.73 25.94
CA PHE A 339 2.93 6.31 25.81
C PHE A 339 2.03 5.33 25.05
N SER A 340 1.18 4.59 25.77
CA SER A 340 0.36 3.52 25.19
C SER A 340 -1.02 4.03 24.76
N VAL A 341 -1.51 3.53 23.62
CA VAL A 341 -2.87 3.76 23.10
C VAL A 341 -3.44 2.43 22.64
N GLU A 342 -4.55 2.02 23.24
CA GLU A 342 -5.28 0.84 22.78
C GLU A 342 -6.03 1.15 21.48
N VAL A 343 -5.97 0.25 20.53
CA VAL A 343 -6.65 0.37 19.23
C VAL A 343 -7.73 -0.69 19.12
N SER A 344 -8.93 -0.26 18.75
CA SER A 344 -10.12 -1.11 18.68
C SER A 344 -10.30 -1.81 17.34
N GLY A 345 -9.76 -1.25 16.26
CA GLY A 345 -9.89 -1.79 14.92
C GLY A 345 -9.29 -0.91 13.83
N PRO A 346 -9.26 -1.40 12.59
CA PRO A 346 -8.93 -0.58 11.44
C PRO A 346 -10.15 0.23 11.00
N ARG A 347 -9.90 1.36 10.34
CA ARG A 347 -10.93 2.05 9.55
C ARG A 347 -11.42 1.13 8.41
N PRO A 348 -12.60 1.39 7.82
CA PRO A 348 -13.14 0.62 6.71
C PRO A 348 -12.14 0.43 5.56
N VAL A 349 -12.25 -0.71 4.83
CA VAL A 349 -11.33 -1.05 3.72
C VAL A 349 -11.34 0.00 2.62
N GLU A 350 -12.44 0.71 2.45
CA GLU A 350 -12.61 1.81 1.50
C GLU A 350 -11.67 2.99 1.77
N GLU A 351 -11.23 3.16 3.02
CA GLU A 351 -10.30 4.21 3.45
C GLU A 351 -8.84 3.72 3.49
N ALA A 352 -8.61 2.42 3.29
CA ALA A 352 -7.26 1.86 3.25
C ALA A 352 -6.49 2.33 2.00
N ILE A 353 -5.19 2.51 2.11
CA ILE A 353 -4.36 2.85 0.94
C ILE A 353 -4.34 1.68 -0.04
N VAL A 354 -4.19 0.46 0.47
CA VAL A 354 -4.18 -0.77 -0.33
C VAL A 354 -5.00 -1.87 0.35
N THR A 355 -5.32 -2.87 -0.44
CA THR A 355 -6.01 -4.08 -0.01
C THR A 355 -5.00 -5.17 0.31
N ALA A 356 -5.19 -5.87 1.42
CA ALA A 356 -4.54 -7.14 1.73
C ALA A 356 -5.54 -8.28 1.55
N GLY A 357 -5.08 -9.48 1.25
CA GLY A 357 -5.90 -10.58 0.75
C GLY A 357 -6.06 -10.49 -0.77
N GLY A 358 -6.86 -11.37 -1.34
CA GLY A 358 -7.06 -11.47 -2.79
C GLY A 358 -6.76 -12.85 -3.33
N VAL A 359 -6.42 -12.95 -4.61
CA VAL A 359 -6.12 -14.23 -5.26
C VAL A 359 -4.92 -14.89 -4.58
N LYS A 360 -5.13 -16.13 -4.09
CA LYS A 360 -4.10 -16.91 -3.40
C LYS A 360 -2.90 -17.15 -4.30
N VAL A 361 -1.76 -16.54 -3.96
CA VAL A 361 -0.55 -16.57 -4.81
C VAL A 361 0.03 -17.98 -5.03
N GLY A 362 -0.24 -18.94 -4.15
CA GLY A 362 0.13 -20.35 -4.34
C GLY A 362 -0.50 -21.00 -5.58
N GLU A 363 -1.61 -20.43 -6.09
CA GLU A 363 -2.34 -20.89 -7.26
C GLU A 363 -1.96 -20.14 -8.56
N VAL A 364 -0.96 -19.25 -8.49
CA VAL A 364 -0.42 -18.47 -9.60
C VAL A 364 1.06 -18.81 -9.77
N ASP A 365 1.53 -18.89 -11.01
CA ASP A 365 2.93 -19.10 -11.29
C ASP A 365 3.73 -17.79 -11.08
N PRO A 366 4.72 -17.75 -10.19
CA PRO A 366 5.48 -16.54 -9.87
C PRO A 366 6.38 -16.04 -11.02
N LYS A 367 6.64 -16.87 -12.04
CA LYS A 367 7.50 -16.49 -13.16
C LYS A 367 6.73 -15.89 -14.32
N THR A 368 5.45 -16.24 -14.46
CA THR A 368 4.61 -15.86 -15.59
C THR A 368 3.37 -15.10 -15.20
N MET A 369 3.01 -15.08 -13.92
CA MET A 369 1.73 -14.57 -13.40
C MET A 369 0.51 -15.36 -13.94
N GLN A 370 0.71 -16.53 -14.54
CA GLN A 370 -0.35 -17.38 -15.07
C GLN A 370 -1.05 -18.17 -13.95
N SER A 371 -2.36 -18.36 -14.12
CA SER A 371 -3.14 -19.31 -13.32
C SER A 371 -2.58 -20.73 -13.46
N LYS A 372 -2.45 -21.45 -12.34
CA LYS A 372 -2.15 -22.88 -12.31
C LYS A 372 -3.41 -23.74 -12.52
N LYS A 373 -4.60 -23.13 -12.56
CA LYS A 373 -5.90 -23.82 -12.66
C LYS A 373 -6.53 -23.68 -14.05
N VAL A 374 -6.35 -22.51 -14.68
CA VAL A 374 -6.97 -22.19 -15.97
C VAL A 374 -5.90 -21.69 -16.92
N GLN A 375 -5.72 -22.38 -18.02
CA GLN A 375 -4.75 -21.99 -19.05
C GLN A 375 -5.17 -20.69 -19.75
N GLY A 376 -4.19 -19.85 -20.10
CA GLY A 376 -4.41 -18.56 -20.75
C GLY A 376 -4.96 -17.45 -19.82
N LEU A 377 -5.19 -17.74 -18.53
CA LEU A 377 -5.60 -16.75 -17.53
C LEU A 377 -4.39 -16.27 -16.72
N PHE A 378 -4.24 -14.96 -16.58
CA PHE A 378 -3.13 -14.31 -15.86
C PHE A 378 -3.65 -13.29 -14.85
N PHE A 379 -2.83 -12.98 -13.84
CA PHE A 379 -3.16 -12.04 -12.78
C PHE A 379 -2.06 -10.99 -12.60
N ALA A 380 -2.43 -9.74 -12.28
CA ALA A 380 -1.45 -8.69 -12.01
C ALA A 380 -1.93 -7.67 -10.98
N GLY A 381 -0.98 -7.09 -10.25
CA GLY A 381 -1.21 -6.00 -9.30
C GLY A 381 -1.94 -6.41 -8.03
N GLU A 382 -2.67 -5.46 -7.45
CA GLU A 382 -3.32 -5.54 -6.14
C GLU A 382 -4.47 -6.58 -6.06
N LEU A 383 -4.82 -7.23 -7.17
CA LEU A 383 -5.75 -8.37 -7.18
C LEU A 383 -5.14 -9.60 -6.51
N LEU A 384 -3.82 -9.75 -6.55
CA LEU A 384 -3.07 -10.81 -5.88
C LEU A 384 -3.01 -10.58 -4.36
N ASP A 385 -2.94 -11.65 -3.56
CA ASP A 385 -2.72 -11.57 -2.10
C ASP A 385 -1.29 -11.13 -1.79
N VAL A 386 -0.96 -9.89 -2.15
CA VAL A 386 0.32 -9.22 -1.86
C VAL A 386 0.07 -7.76 -1.54
N ASP A 387 0.74 -7.25 -0.53
CA ASP A 387 0.74 -5.84 -0.17
C ASP A 387 2.10 -5.45 0.42
N ALA A 388 2.49 -4.19 0.26
CA ALA A 388 3.75 -3.66 0.74
C ALA A 388 3.53 -2.35 1.51
N TYR A 389 4.55 -1.87 2.22
CA TYR A 389 4.51 -0.59 2.93
C TYR A 389 4.26 0.60 2.01
N THR A 390 4.03 1.76 2.61
CA THR A 390 4.02 3.04 1.89
C THR A 390 5.43 3.34 1.37
N GLY A 391 5.53 4.08 0.26
CA GLY A 391 6.85 4.49 -0.25
C GLY A 391 7.12 4.18 -1.72
N GLY A 392 6.09 3.77 -2.49
CA GLY A 392 6.21 3.42 -3.90
C GLY A 392 6.20 1.91 -4.17
N PHE A 393 6.31 1.09 -3.12
CA PHE A 393 6.43 -0.37 -3.22
C PHE A 393 5.22 -1.04 -3.87
N ASN A 394 3.99 -0.63 -3.55
CA ASN A 394 2.77 -1.21 -4.14
C ASN A 394 2.63 -0.90 -5.63
N LEU A 395 3.07 0.28 -6.08
CA LEU A 395 3.11 0.59 -7.50
C LEU A 395 4.21 -0.21 -8.20
N GLN A 396 5.37 -0.40 -7.58
CA GLN A 396 6.40 -1.29 -8.13
C GLN A 396 5.89 -2.71 -8.32
N ILE A 397 5.15 -3.27 -7.37
CA ILE A 397 4.50 -4.58 -7.51
C ILE A 397 3.54 -4.58 -8.70
N ALA A 398 2.74 -3.52 -8.86
CA ALA A 398 1.81 -3.40 -9.98
C ALA A 398 2.54 -3.35 -11.33
N TRP A 399 3.61 -2.57 -11.42
CA TRP A 399 4.44 -2.50 -12.65
C TRP A 399 5.08 -3.84 -12.97
N ALA A 400 5.78 -4.44 -12.02
CA ALA A 400 6.53 -5.68 -12.24
C ALA A 400 5.62 -6.85 -12.60
N THR A 401 4.51 -7.04 -11.88
CA THR A 401 3.56 -8.13 -12.18
C THR A 401 2.82 -7.90 -13.49
N GLY A 402 2.46 -6.65 -13.80
CA GLY A 402 1.86 -6.29 -15.08
C GLY A 402 2.80 -6.54 -16.25
N TRP A 403 4.06 -6.09 -16.12
CA TRP A 403 5.09 -6.32 -17.15
C TRP A 403 5.30 -7.79 -17.43
N VAL A 404 5.49 -8.60 -16.39
CA VAL A 404 5.72 -10.05 -16.52
C VAL A 404 4.51 -10.76 -17.09
N ALA A 405 3.29 -10.44 -16.68
CA ALA A 405 2.08 -11.01 -17.25
C ALA A 405 1.97 -10.69 -18.76
N GLY A 406 2.27 -9.44 -19.14
CA GLY A 406 2.27 -9.02 -20.55
C GLY A 406 3.27 -9.77 -21.42
N GLN A 407 4.50 -10.00 -20.92
CA GLN A 407 5.49 -10.83 -21.63
C GLN A 407 5.04 -12.29 -21.75
N ALA A 408 4.51 -12.83 -20.64
CA ALA A 408 4.13 -14.24 -20.57
C ALA A 408 2.95 -14.60 -21.49
N VAL A 409 2.00 -13.70 -21.72
CA VAL A 409 0.91 -13.96 -22.67
C VAL A 409 1.43 -14.06 -24.10
N THR A 410 2.43 -13.28 -24.47
CA THR A 410 3.04 -13.34 -25.81
C THR A 410 3.73 -14.69 -26.01
N GLU A 411 4.56 -15.10 -25.05
CA GLU A 411 5.23 -16.40 -25.06
C GLU A 411 4.22 -17.58 -25.10
N TYR A 412 3.09 -17.43 -24.39
CA TYR A 412 2.04 -18.45 -24.37
C TYR A 412 1.36 -18.59 -25.73
N LEU A 413 1.01 -17.48 -26.39
CA LEU A 413 0.37 -17.49 -27.71
C LEU A 413 1.31 -18.05 -28.80
N GLU A 414 2.59 -17.68 -28.77
CA GLU A 414 3.60 -18.23 -29.71
C GLU A 414 3.72 -19.77 -29.60
N LYS A 415 3.72 -20.30 -28.35
CA LYS A 415 3.76 -21.75 -28.13
C LYS A 415 2.50 -22.44 -28.60
N LYS A 416 1.33 -21.82 -28.44
CA LYS A 416 0.05 -22.34 -28.89
C LYS A 416 -0.04 -22.40 -30.41
N ASP A 417 0.41 -21.34 -31.10
CA ASP A 417 0.45 -21.28 -32.56
C ASP A 417 1.44 -22.30 -33.14
N GLY A 418 2.61 -22.50 -32.49
CA GLY A 418 3.61 -23.51 -32.89
C GLY A 418 3.16 -24.94 -32.65
N ALA A 419 2.28 -25.20 -31.69
CA ALA A 419 1.72 -26.54 -31.45
C ALA A 419 0.54 -26.89 -32.38
N ALA A 420 -0.03 -25.87 -33.04
CA ALA A 420 -1.14 -26.04 -34.00
C ALA A 420 -0.66 -26.20 -35.44
N GLN A 421 0.63 -26.05 -35.70
CA GLN A 421 1.32 -26.34 -36.99
C GLN A 421 1.96 -27.72 -36.95
#